data_79e98113d2608542eac0713dcf975e73
#
_entry.id   79e98113d2608542eac0713dcf975e73
#
_cell.length_a   1.000
_cell.length_b   1.000
_cell.length_c   1.000
_cell.angle_alpha   90.00
_cell.angle_beta   90.00
_cell.angle_gamma   90.00
#
_symmetry.space_group_name_H-M   'P 1'
#
loop_
_entity.id
_entity.type
_entity.pdbx_description
1 polymer ?
#
loop_
_entity_poly.entity_id
_entity_poly.type
_entity_poly.pdbx_seq_one_letter_code
_entity_poly.pdbx_strand_id
1 'polypeptide(L)'
;KPNSAISDTLYYIQEDCRFEGEICFLIKDKKIEGIGFGLDLTKAGIQNKMKKKGLPWERAKGFDKSAVFSEFVKFDGNIKTLEMKLFINDILTQHATHDLMIYKPAKILSEISSFMSFEDGDIIMSGTPKGVATYKKKDIFMGEIYIDGKLIISKSFEVK
;
A
#
# COMPACT_ATOMS: atom_id res chain seq x y z
N LYS A 1 0.96 -7.83 -8.31
CA LYS A 1 1.09 -6.61 -9.14
C LYS A 1 2.37 -6.69 -9.96
N PRO A 2 2.27 -6.78 -11.29
CA PRO A 2 3.43 -6.99 -12.15
C PRO A 2 4.37 -5.77 -12.13
N ASN A 3 5.69 -6.04 -12.22
CA ASN A 3 6.75 -5.04 -12.26
C ASN A 3 6.70 -3.99 -11.12
N SER A 4 6.16 -4.40 -9.98
CA SER A 4 6.22 -3.64 -8.73
C SER A 4 7.59 -3.81 -8.08
N ALA A 5 8.11 -2.77 -7.45
CA ALA A 5 9.47 -2.78 -6.93
C ALA A 5 9.61 -1.88 -5.68
N ILE A 6 10.65 -2.14 -4.91
CA ILE A 6 11.21 -1.18 -3.96
C ILE A 6 11.91 -0.10 -4.80
N SER A 7 11.50 1.16 -4.67
CA SER A 7 11.97 2.24 -5.53
C SER A 7 11.75 3.61 -4.88
N ASP A 8 12.47 4.62 -5.35
CA ASP A 8 12.23 6.04 -5.04
C ASP A 8 11.36 6.71 -6.11
N THR A 9 10.97 5.97 -7.13
CA THR A 9 10.22 6.49 -8.26
C THR A 9 8.79 5.96 -8.26
N LEU A 10 7.83 6.87 -8.23
CA LEU A 10 6.43 6.63 -8.54
C LEU A 10 6.18 7.04 -9.99
N TYR A 11 5.64 6.15 -10.79
CA TYR A 11 5.37 6.49 -12.19
C TYR A 11 4.02 7.15 -12.36
N TYR A 12 3.99 8.24 -13.15
CA TYR A 12 2.73 8.80 -13.62
C TYR A 12 2.14 7.89 -14.68
N ILE A 13 1.01 7.27 -14.37
CA ILE A 13 0.38 6.29 -15.26
C ILE A 13 -0.57 6.98 -16.25
N GLN A 14 -1.54 7.73 -15.72
CA GLN A 14 -2.56 8.46 -16.50
C GLN A 14 -3.37 9.40 -15.58
N GLU A 15 -4.11 10.32 -16.16
CA GLU A 15 -4.81 11.40 -15.45
C GLU A 15 -5.78 10.91 -14.35
N ASP A 16 -6.52 9.84 -14.61
CA ASP A 16 -7.50 9.28 -13.67
C ASP A 16 -6.91 8.20 -12.73
N CYS A 17 -5.60 7.99 -12.77
CA CYS A 17 -4.93 7.06 -11.86
C CYS A 17 -4.92 7.64 -10.44
N ARG A 18 -5.34 6.83 -9.47
CA ARG A 18 -5.39 7.19 -8.06
C ARG A 18 -4.33 6.43 -7.28
N PHE A 19 -3.82 7.08 -6.25
CA PHE A 19 -2.94 6.44 -5.26
C PHE A 19 -3.74 5.99 -4.04
N GLU A 20 -3.26 4.95 -3.42
CA GLU A 20 -3.73 4.38 -2.16
C GLU A 20 -2.48 4.07 -1.32
N GLY A 21 -2.20 4.89 -0.28
CA GLY A 21 -1.09 4.64 0.65
C GLY A 21 -1.48 3.52 1.61
N GLU A 22 -0.61 2.55 1.77
CA GLU A 22 -0.91 1.34 2.54
C GLU A 22 0.25 0.88 3.41
N ILE A 23 -0.08 0.34 4.57
CA ILE A 23 0.84 -0.47 5.35
C ILE A 23 0.97 -1.81 4.63
N CYS A 24 2.20 -2.23 4.38
CA CYS A 24 2.49 -3.47 3.67
C CYS A 24 3.17 -4.48 4.62
N PHE A 25 2.78 -5.74 4.54
CA PHE A 25 3.34 -6.83 5.33
C PHE A 25 4.14 -7.77 4.44
N LEU A 26 5.41 -7.94 4.74
CA LEU A 26 6.28 -8.95 4.12
C LEU A 26 6.10 -10.28 4.85
N ILE A 27 5.84 -11.34 4.09
CA ILE A 27 5.58 -12.67 4.63
C ILE A 27 6.84 -13.52 4.57
N LYS A 28 7.08 -14.23 5.66
CA LYS A 28 8.06 -15.32 5.76
C LYS A 28 7.53 -16.38 6.73
N ASP A 29 7.74 -17.65 6.40
CA ASP A 29 7.25 -18.78 7.20
C ASP A 29 5.76 -18.63 7.55
N LYS A 30 4.95 -18.13 6.60
CA LYS A 30 3.50 -17.85 6.74
C LYS A 30 3.13 -16.84 7.84
N LYS A 31 4.07 -16.00 8.24
CA LYS A 31 3.90 -14.95 9.28
C LYS A 31 4.36 -13.61 8.74
N ILE A 32 3.93 -12.54 9.41
CA ILE A 32 4.47 -11.21 9.15
C ILE A 32 5.91 -11.18 9.68
N GLU A 33 6.89 -11.09 8.80
CA GLU A 33 8.31 -10.92 9.12
C GLU A 33 8.71 -9.45 9.09
N GLY A 34 8.12 -8.68 8.19
CA GLY A 34 8.49 -7.28 8.00
C GLY A 34 7.32 -6.37 7.68
N ILE A 35 7.55 -5.08 7.92
CA ILE A 35 6.61 -4.01 7.59
C ILE A 35 7.27 -3.05 6.62
N GLY A 36 6.49 -2.57 5.64
CA GLY A 36 6.86 -1.57 4.66
C GLY A 36 5.73 -0.57 4.43
N PHE A 37 6.05 0.53 3.79
CA PHE A 37 5.07 1.44 3.21
C PHE A 37 4.93 1.12 1.72
N GLY A 38 3.70 1.17 1.18
CA GLY A 38 3.46 1.00 -0.25
C GLY A 38 2.42 1.95 -0.80
N LEU A 39 2.50 2.17 -2.10
CA LEU A 39 1.48 2.89 -2.87
C LEU A 39 0.83 1.89 -3.84
N ASP A 40 -0.48 1.67 -3.69
CA ASP A 40 -1.30 0.91 -4.63
C ASP A 40 -1.93 1.87 -5.64
N LEU A 41 -1.68 1.65 -6.92
CA LEU A 41 -2.20 2.48 -7.98
C LEU A 41 -3.44 1.85 -8.61
N THR A 42 -4.44 2.70 -8.88
CA THR A 42 -5.72 2.28 -9.44
C THR A 42 -6.10 3.13 -10.64
N LYS A 43 -6.32 2.52 -11.80
CA LYS A 43 -6.93 3.15 -12.98
C LYS A 43 -8.43 3.31 -12.74
N ALA A 44 -8.84 4.45 -12.15
CA ALA A 44 -10.19 4.62 -11.60
C ALA A 44 -11.30 4.54 -12.65
N GLY A 45 -11.09 5.07 -13.86
CA GLY A 45 -12.07 4.97 -14.95
C GLY A 45 -12.31 3.53 -15.39
N ILE A 46 -11.24 2.72 -15.48
CA ILE A 46 -11.33 1.29 -15.78
C ILE A 46 -12.05 0.56 -14.65
N GLN A 47 -11.69 0.82 -13.38
CA GLN A 47 -12.35 0.23 -12.24
C GLN A 47 -13.86 0.52 -12.21
N ASN A 48 -14.24 1.77 -12.43
CA ASN A 48 -15.66 2.17 -12.47
C ASN A 48 -16.44 1.46 -13.59
N LYS A 49 -15.81 1.32 -14.77
CA LYS A 49 -16.40 0.57 -15.89
C LYS A 49 -16.59 -0.91 -15.55
N MET A 50 -15.58 -1.54 -14.90
CA MET A 50 -15.66 -2.95 -14.50
C MET A 50 -16.74 -3.15 -13.42
N LYS A 51 -16.79 -2.28 -12.39
CA LYS A 51 -17.84 -2.30 -11.36
C LYS A 51 -19.25 -2.25 -11.96
N LYS A 52 -19.50 -1.31 -12.88
CA LYS A 52 -20.81 -1.18 -13.52
C LYS A 52 -21.24 -2.41 -14.32
N LYS A 53 -20.28 -3.20 -14.80
CA LYS A 53 -20.52 -4.39 -15.61
C LYS A 53 -20.44 -5.70 -14.82
N GLY A 54 -20.18 -5.65 -13.51
CA GLY A 54 -19.96 -6.85 -12.69
C GLY A 54 -18.73 -7.65 -13.11
N LEU A 55 -17.70 -7.01 -13.70
CA LEU A 55 -16.49 -7.65 -14.19
C LEU A 55 -15.37 -7.58 -13.16
N PRO A 56 -14.40 -8.51 -13.21
CA PRO A 56 -13.20 -8.49 -12.39
C PRO A 56 -12.39 -7.20 -12.56
N TRP A 57 -11.65 -6.80 -11.52
CA TRP A 57 -10.96 -5.49 -11.46
C TRP A 57 -9.48 -5.55 -11.82
N GLU A 58 -8.95 -6.71 -12.19
CA GLU A 58 -7.52 -6.93 -12.40
C GLU A 58 -6.90 -5.91 -13.37
N ARG A 59 -7.61 -5.56 -14.44
CA ARG A 59 -7.12 -4.54 -15.41
C ARG A 59 -6.95 -3.15 -14.80
N ALA A 60 -7.68 -2.85 -13.73
CA ALA A 60 -7.59 -1.59 -13.02
C ALA A 60 -6.51 -1.59 -11.94
N LYS A 61 -6.12 -2.77 -11.45
CA LYS A 61 -5.22 -2.97 -10.31
C LYS A 61 -3.93 -3.70 -10.65
N GLY A 62 -3.96 -4.62 -11.62
CA GLY A 62 -2.83 -5.51 -11.97
C GLY A 62 -2.16 -5.08 -13.27
N PHE A 63 -1.63 -3.87 -13.36
CA PHE A 63 -0.86 -3.35 -14.49
C PHE A 63 0.60 -3.09 -14.09
N ASP A 64 1.48 -2.93 -15.07
CA ASP A 64 2.90 -2.66 -14.83
C ASP A 64 3.10 -1.43 -13.96
N LYS A 65 3.98 -1.54 -12.94
CA LYS A 65 4.28 -0.47 -11.99
C LYS A 65 3.07 0.00 -11.18
N SER A 66 2.08 -0.87 -11.03
CA SER A 66 0.85 -0.57 -10.28
C SER A 66 1.03 -0.56 -8.76
N ALA A 67 2.23 -0.87 -8.26
CA ALA A 67 2.63 -0.62 -6.88
C ALA A 67 4.10 -0.27 -6.79
N VAL A 68 4.46 0.51 -5.77
CA VAL A 68 5.83 0.81 -5.37
C VAL A 68 5.92 0.70 -3.85
N PHE A 69 7.08 0.28 -3.35
CA PHE A 69 7.31 0.00 -1.94
C PHE A 69 8.54 0.73 -1.41
N SER A 70 8.50 1.03 -0.11
CA SER A 70 9.71 1.29 0.67
C SER A 70 10.51 -0.01 0.85
N GLU A 71 11.69 0.09 1.43
CA GLU A 71 12.34 -1.04 2.08
C GLU A 71 11.44 -1.61 3.17
N PHE A 72 11.54 -2.91 3.42
CA PHE A 72 10.86 -3.57 4.53
C PHE A 72 11.79 -3.67 5.72
N VAL A 73 11.31 -3.27 6.89
CA VAL A 73 12.03 -3.45 8.15
C VAL A 73 11.44 -4.66 8.88
N LYS A 74 12.32 -5.40 9.58
CA LYS A 74 11.86 -6.51 10.42
C LYS A 74 10.83 -6.00 11.41
N PHE A 75 9.72 -6.73 11.51
CA PHE A 75 8.70 -6.38 12.47
C PHE A 75 9.11 -6.82 13.88
N ASP A 76 9.27 -5.84 14.75
CA ASP A 76 9.53 -6.05 16.17
C ASP A 76 8.78 -4.95 16.94
N GLY A 77 7.68 -5.32 17.58
CA GLY A 77 6.86 -4.36 18.30
C GLY A 77 5.38 -4.76 18.42
N ASN A 78 4.61 -3.84 18.98
CA ASN A 78 3.18 -4.06 19.18
C ASN A 78 2.39 -3.66 17.93
N ILE A 79 1.86 -4.63 17.20
CA ILE A 79 1.07 -4.38 15.98
C ILE A 79 -0.15 -3.45 16.21
N LYS A 80 -0.65 -3.36 17.44
CA LYS A 80 -1.78 -2.48 17.77
C LYS A 80 -1.40 -0.99 17.80
N THR A 81 -0.11 -0.67 17.85
CA THR A 81 0.39 0.71 17.83
C THR A 81 0.81 1.16 16.43
N LEU A 82 0.58 0.32 15.42
CA LEU A 82 0.94 0.59 14.05
C LEU A 82 0.20 1.81 13.51
N GLU A 83 0.96 2.76 12.97
CA GLU A 83 0.45 4.00 12.40
C GLU A 83 1.16 4.29 11.07
N MET A 84 0.42 4.85 10.13
CA MET A 84 0.93 5.29 8.83
C MET A 84 0.51 6.73 8.57
N LYS A 85 1.43 7.52 8.03
CA LYS A 85 1.15 8.85 7.47
C LYS A 85 1.66 8.92 6.04
N LEU A 86 0.87 9.55 5.18
CA LEU A 86 1.27 9.89 3.82
C LEU A 86 1.14 11.39 3.61
N PHE A 87 2.25 12.00 3.22
CA PHE A 87 2.30 13.39 2.82
C PHE A 87 2.48 13.48 1.31
N ILE A 88 1.88 14.48 0.69
CA ILE A 88 2.11 14.86 -0.71
C ILE A 88 2.49 16.33 -0.74
N ASN A 89 3.68 16.64 -1.26
CA ASN A 89 4.24 18.00 -1.25
C ASN A 89 4.15 18.63 0.15
N ASP A 90 4.59 17.89 1.18
CA ASP A 90 4.59 18.24 2.61
C ASP A 90 3.19 18.38 3.26
N ILE A 91 2.10 18.08 2.53
CA ILE A 91 0.75 18.14 3.07
C ILE A 91 0.29 16.76 3.51
N LEU A 92 -0.07 16.60 4.80
CA LEU A 92 -0.63 15.34 5.31
C LEU A 92 -1.94 15.00 4.57
N THR A 93 -1.92 13.95 3.78
CA THR A 93 -3.02 13.54 2.88
C THR A 93 -3.75 12.32 3.39
N GLN A 94 -3.02 11.34 3.94
CA GLN A 94 -3.61 10.13 4.52
C GLN A 94 -3.00 9.84 5.89
N HIS A 95 -3.85 9.33 6.79
CA HIS A 95 -3.45 8.89 8.12
C HIS A 95 -4.22 7.62 8.46
N ALA A 96 -3.52 6.58 8.84
CA ALA A 96 -4.07 5.30 9.27
C ALA A 96 -3.46 4.87 10.60
N THR A 97 -4.28 4.23 11.42
CA THR A 97 -3.85 3.51 12.62
C THR A 97 -4.40 2.09 12.58
N HIS A 98 -3.81 1.20 13.37
CA HIS A 98 -4.36 -0.15 13.53
C HIS A 98 -5.87 -0.12 13.85
N ASP A 99 -6.34 0.82 14.65
CA ASP A 99 -7.75 0.88 15.07
C ASP A 99 -8.69 1.24 13.92
N LEU A 100 -8.21 2.00 12.94
CA LEU A 100 -8.98 2.36 11.73
C LEU A 100 -9.07 1.21 10.72
N MET A 101 -8.25 0.17 10.84
CA MET A 101 -8.32 -0.99 9.95
C MET A 101 -9.64 -1.75 10.16
N ILE A 102 -10.44 -1.91 9.11
CA ILE A 102 -11.67 -2.72 9.11
C ILE A 102 -11.30 -4.18 9.39
N TYR A 103 -10.36 -4.72 8.64
CA TYR A 103 -9.77 -6.03 8.89
C TYR A 103 -8.39 -5.88 9.52
N LYS A 104 -8.22 -6.44 10.71
CA LYS A 104 -6.94 -6.45 11.41
C LYS A 104 -5.95 -7.40 10.72
N PRO A 105 -4.64 -7.20 10.85
CA PRO A 105 -3.64 -8.03 10.15
C PRO A 105 -3.85 -9.53 10.30
N ALA A 106 -4.13 -10.02 11.52
CA ALA A 106 -4.39 -11.43 11.76
C ALA A 106 -5.61 -11.96 10.97
N LYS A 107 -6.67 -11.13 10.83
CA LYS A 107 -7.85 -11.50 10.04
C LYS A 107 -7.53 -11.53 8.56
N ILE A 108 -6.74 -10.57 8.06
CA ILE A 108 -6.29 -10.54 6.65
C ILE A 108 -5.51 -11.83 6.32
N LEU A 109 -4.53 -12.20 7.16
CA LEU A 109 -3.75 -13.42 6.96
C LEU A 109 -4.65 -14.66 6.97
N SER A 110 -5.56 -14.76 7.95
CA SER A 110 -6.49 -15.89 8.06
C SER A 110 -7.39 -16.01 6.83
N GLU A 111 -7.93 -14.91 6.32
CA GLU A 111 -8.80 -14.93 5.14
C GLU A 111 -8.02 -15.35 3.89
N ILE A 112 -6.84 -14.80 3.65
CA ILE A 112 -6.02 -15.17 2.50
C ILE A 112 -5.63 -16.65 2.58
N SER A 113 -5.20 -17.13 3.76
CA SER A 113 -4.82 -18.52 3.97
C SER A 113 -5.97 -19.53 3.77
N SER A 114 -7.22 -19.05 3.76
CA SER A 114 -8.38 -19.93 3.56
C SER A 114 -8.55 -20.37 2.09
N PHE A 115 -7.95 -19.67 1.14
CA PHE A 115 -8.10 -19.97 -0.30
C PHE A 115 -6.80 -19.98 -1.09
N MET A 116 -5.68 -19.51 -0.51
CA MET A 116 -4.36 -19.58 -1.15
C MET A 116 -3.24 -19.72 -0.11
N SER A 117 -2.11 -20.28 -0.52
CA SER A 117 -0.93 -20.44 0.33
C SER A 117 -0.03 -19.23 0.22
N PHE A 118 0.55 -18.82 1.35
CA PHE A 118 1.63 -17.84 1.35
C PHE A 118 2.97 -18.49 0.98
N GLU A 119 3.76 -17.76 0.23
CA GLU A 119 5.16 -18.03 -0.03
C GLU A 119 6.05 -16.97 0.63
N ASP A 120 7.30 -17.32 0.91
CA ASP A 120 8.28 -16.39 1.45
C ASP A 120 8.56 -15.27 0.44
N GLY A 121 8.46 -14.03 0.87
CA GLY A 121 8.59 -12.86 0.01
C GLY A 121 7.26 -12.30 -0.51
N ASP A 122 6.13 -12.95 -0.23
CA ASP A 122 4.83 -12.35 -0.52
C ASP A 122 4.65 -11.03 0.22
N ILE A 123 4.03 -10.06 -0.45
CA ILE A 123 3.70 -8.77 0.12
C ILE A 123 2.18 -8.61 0.15
N ILE A 124 1.64 -8.40 1.35
CA ILE A 124 0.24 -8.07 1.55
C ILE A 124 0.10 -6.55 1.69
N MET A 125 -0.69 -5.96 0.83
CA MET A 125 -1.15 -4.58 0.95
C MET A 125 -2.44 -4.57 1.75
N SER A 126 -2.47 -3.83 2.88
CA SER A 126 -3.51 -4.01 3.92
C SER A 126 -4.76 -3.16 3.74
N GLY A 127 -4.80 -2.35 2.70
CA GLY A 127 -5.87 -1.39 2.45
C GLY A 127 -5.50 0.03 2.88
N THR A 128 -6.19 0.99 2.28
CA THR A 128 -5.91 2.41 2.38
C THR A 128 -6.96 3.14 3.23
N PRO A 129 -6.60 4.18 4.01
CA PRO A 129 -7.55 5.04 4.69
C PRO A 129 -8.21 6.04 3.71
N LYS A 130 -9.05 6.92 4.22
CA LYS A 130 -9.56 8.08 3.47
C LYS A 130 -8.41 8.96 2.93
N GLY A 131 -8.66 9.70 1.85
CA GLY A 131 -7.68 10.60 1.23
C GLY A 131 -7.14 10.09 -0.12
N VAL A 132 -7.78 9.07 -0.69
CA VAL A 132 -7.50 8.59 -2.06
C VAL A 132 -7.80 9.68 -3.07
N ALA A 133 -6.82 10.02 -3.92
CA ALA A 133 -6.94 11.05 -4.94
C ALA A 133 -6.07 10.73 -6.17
N THR A 134 -6.14 11.57 -7.19
CA THR A 134 -5.21 11.56 -8.33
C THR A 134 -3.92 12.29 -7.95
N TYR A 135 -2.88 12.13 -8.75
CA TYR A 135 -1.58 12.73 -8.56
C TYR A 135 -1.00 13.22 -9.88
N LYS A 136 0.06 14.03 -9.82
CA LYS A 136 0.66 14.69 -10.97
C LYS A 136 2.15 14.40 -11.06
N LYS A 137 2.72 14.55 -12.25
CA LYS A 137 4.18 14.54 -12.42
C LYS A 137 4.82 15.59 -11.52
N LYS A 138 5.97 15.26 -10.95
CA LYS A 138 6.77 16.06 -9.99
C LYS A 138 6.16 16.17 -8.59
N ASP A 139 5.00 15.56 -8.29
CA ASP A 139 4.57 15.43 -6.90
C ASP A 139 5.59 14.59 -6.13
N ILE A 140 5.83 14.99 -4.87
CA ILE A 140 6.68 14.27 -3.93
C ILE A 140 5.77 13.62 -2.90
N PHE A 141 5.81 12.29 -2.85
CA PHE A 141 5.13 11.49 -1.84
C PHE A 141 6.11 11.14 -0.74
N MET A 142 5.72 11.30 0.52
CA MET A 142 6.49 10.82 1.66
C MET A 142 5.60 9.93 2.53
N GLY A 143 5.93 8.65 2.56
CA GLY A 143 5.27 7.65 3.39
C GLY A 143 6.06 7.40 4.67
N GLU A 144 5.38 7.42 5.80
CA GLU A 144 5.95 7.17 7.12
C GLU A 144 5.19 6.06 7.84
N ILE A 145 5.92 5.17 8.50
CA ILE A 145 5.36 4.13 9.39
C ILE A 145 5.93 4.31 10.80
N TYR A 146 5.04 4.20 11.77
CA TYR A 146 5.38 4.30 13.19
C TYR A 146 4.95 3.03 13.92
N ILE A 147 5.74 2.63 14.92
CA ILE A 147 5.40 1.59 15.91
C ILE A 147 5.78 2.12 17.29
N ASP A 148 4.89 1.97 18.26
CA ASP A 148 5.06 2.47 19.63
C ASP A 148 5.45 3.95 19.66
N GLY A 149 4.86 4.76 18.75
CA GLY A 149 5.12 6.18 18.59
C GLY A 149 6.49 6.52 17.98
N LYS A 150 7.29 5.53 17.60
CA LYS A 150 8.60 5.74 16.98
C LYS A 150 8.51 5.60 15.47
N LEU A 151 9.10 6.54 14.74
CA LEU A 151 9.25 6.47 13.28
C LEU A 151 10.21 5.32 12.94
N ILE A 152 9.74 4.34 12.17
CA ILE A 152 10.54 3.19 11.73
C ILE A 152 10.82 3.18 10.23
N ILE A 153 9.96 3.83 9.44
CA ILE A 153 10.16 4.00 8.00
C ILE A 153 9.80 5.43 7.65
N SER A 154 10.66 6.06 6.85
CA SER A 154 10.37 7.30 6.12
C SER A 154 10.90 7.13 4.70
N LYS A 155 9.99 7.15 3.71
CA LYS A 155 10.33 6.91 2.31
C LYS A 155 9.72 7.97 1.41
N SER A 156 10.56 8.59 0.62
CA SER A 156 10.15 9.55 -0.41
C SER A 156 10.06 8.88 -1.78
N PHE A 157 9.06 9.28 -2.56
CA PHE A 157 8.84 8.86 -3.95
C PHE A 157 8.62 10.10 -4.81
N GLU A 158 9.40 10.26 -5.87
CA GLU A 158 9.19 11.30 -6.87
C GLU A 158 8.34 10.76 -8.03
N VAL A 159 7.32 11.51 -8.44
CA VAL A 159 6.48 11.16 -9.59
C VAL A 159 7.14 11.58 -10.91
N LYS A 160 7.51 10.60 -11.74
CA LYS A 160 8.12 10.77 -13.07
C LYS A 160 7.17 10.48 -14.20
#